data_a8f7e2bf580f4dc43a075bb2af53c978
#
_entry.id   a8f7e2bf580f4dc43a075bb2af53c978
#
_cell.length_a   1.000
_cell.length_b   1.000
_cell.length_c   1.000
_cell.angle_alpha   90.00
_cell.angle_beta   90.00
_cell.angle_gamma   90.00
#
_symmetry.space_group_name_H-M   'P 1'
#
loop_
_entity.id
_entity.type
_entity.pdbx_description
1 polymer ?
#
loop_
_entity_poly.entity_id
_entity_poly.type
_entity_poly.pdbx_seq_one_letter_code
_entity_poly.pdbx_strand_id
1 'polypeptide(L)'
;MISCLVIIDVQNGFLTNETNNVPDRIKELLSREKFDHIVATKYMNHEGSPCYKQLNWTSLMTKESQALDKYVESISERVFEKDTYSCFTDEFKEYLKKENITDLHFVGIDTDCCVLGSLYDAFDAGYNYKVYLDCCASCGGKKQHDSAVVVMERVFGKQHLITK
;
A
#
# COMPACT_ATOMS: atom_id res chain seq x y z
N MET A 1 -20.57 -0.64 -8.15
CA MET A 1 -19.22 -0.12 -7.85
C MET A 1 -18.27 -1.28 -7.95
N ILE A 2 -17.16 -1.13 -8.66
CA ILE A 2 -16.13 -2.16 -8.82
C ILE A 2 -15.03 -1.86 -7.81
N SER A 3 -14.76 -2.80 -6.93
CA SER A 3 -13.85 -2.66 -5.79
C SER A 3 -12.49 -3.28 -6.09
N CYS A 4 -11.41 -2.62 -5.63
CA CYS A 4 -10.05 -3.12 -5.76
C CYS A 4 -9.33 -3.04 -4.42
N LEU A 5 -8.82 -4.16 -3.93
CA LEU A 5 -7.86 -4.19 -2.84
C LEU A 5 -6.47 -3.89 -3.40
N VAL A 6 -5.86 -2.82 -2.91
CA VAL A 6 -4.51 -2.37 -3.28
C VAL A 6 -3.57 -2.67 -2.12
N ILE A 7 -2.73 -3.68 -2.30
CA ILE A 7 -1.75 -4.12 -1.30
C ILE A 7 -0.43 -3.39 -1.55
N ILE A 8 -0.13 -2.42 -0.70
CA ILE A 8 1.00 -1.52 -0.86
C ILE A 8 2.28 -2.13 -0.28
N ASP A 9 3.25 -2.41 -1.16
CA ASP A 9 4.66 -2.67 -0.86
C ASP A 9 4.93 -3.72 0.26
N VAL A 10 4.13 -4.77 0.32
CA VAL A 10 4.35 -5.88 1.27
C VAL A 10 5.47 -6.79 0.73
N GLN A 11 6.69 -6.27 0.81
CA GLN A 11 7.92 -6.85 0.25
C GLN A 11 8.84 -7.38 1.35
N ASN A 12 9.67 -8.37 1.03
CA ASN A 12 10.60 -8.98 1.99
C ASN A 12 11.46 -7.95 2.72
N GLY A 13 11.95 -6.92 2.02
CA GLY A 13 12.78 -5.87 2.62
C GLY A 13 12.02 -4.92 3.54
N PHE A 14 10.69 -4.90 3.50
CA PHE A 14 9.84 -4.14 4.42
C PHE A 14 9.22 -5.00 5.54
N LEU A 15 9.43 -6.31 5.53
CA LEU A 15 8.95 -7.20 6.60
C LEU A 15 9.97 -7.23 7.74
N THR A 16 9.71 -6.41 8.74
CA THR A 16 10.51 -6.24 9.97
C THR A 16 9.73 -6.75 11.18
N ASN A 17 10.28 -6.64 12.38
CA ASN A 17 9.55 -6.96 13.62
C ASN A 17 8.27 -6.12 13.78
N GLU A 18 8.23 -4.93 13.20
CA GLU A 18 7.07 -4.01 13.29
C GLU A 18 5.98 -4.33 12.26
N THR A 19 6.33 -5.01 11.17
CA THR A 19 5.46 -5.13 9.99
C THR A 19 5.19 -6.58 9.55
N ASN A 20 5.90 -7.56 10.13
CA ASN A 20 5.89 -8.95 9.70
C ASN A 20 4.52 -9.65 9.82
N ASN A 21 3.58 -9.08 10.56
CA ASN A 21 2.22 -9.60 10.72
C ASN A 21 1.23 -9.06 9.67
N VAL A 22 1.64 -8.14 8.81
CA VAL A 22 0.76 -7.55 7.78
C VAL A 22 0.23 -8.60 6.80
N PRO A 23 1.02 -9.55 6.27
CA PRO A 23 0.49 -10.60 5.40
C PRO A 23 -0.61 -11.44 6.05
N ASP A 24 -0.46 -11.83 7.31
CA ASP A 24 -1.46 -12.62 8.04
C ASP A 24 -2.75 -11.82 8.28
N ARG A 25 -2.64 -10.53 8.57
CA ARG A 25 -3.81 -9.64 8.71
C ARG A 25 -4.56 -9.44 7.40
N ILE A 26 -3.85 -9.35 6.28
CA ILE A 26 -4.47 -9.32 4.94
C ILE A 26 -5.21 -10.63 4.67
N LYS A 27 -4.63 -11.77 5.04
CA LYS A 27 -5.28 -13.08 4.93
C LYS A 27 -6.57 -13.17 5.76
N GLU A 28 -6.56 -12.65 6.98
CA GLU A 28 -7.76 -12.55 7.81
C GLU A 28 -8.80 -11.61 7.17
N LEU A 29 -8.41 -10.46 6.63
CA LEU A 29 -9.30 -9.55 5.92
C LEU A 29 -10.01 -10.28 4.77
N LEU A 30 -9.28 -10.99 3.95
CA LEU A 30 -9.80 -11.72 2.80
C LEU A 30 -10.67 -12.94 3.17
N SER A 31 -10.64 -13.39 4.42
CA SER A 31 -11.57 -14.42 4.91
C SER A 31 -12.98 -13.87 5.14
N ARG A 32 -13.12 -12.56 5.34
CA ARG A 32 -14.40 -11.88 5.69
C ARG A 32 -14.87 -10.88 4.64
N GLU A 33 -13.97 -10.30 3.88
CA GLU A 33 -14.25 -9.31 2.83
C GLU A 33 -13.92 -9.87 1.45
N LYS A 34 -14.68 -9.43 0.45
CA LYS A 34 -14.44 -9.78 -0.96
C LYS A 34 -14.24 -8.53 -1.78
N PHE A 35 -13.33 -8.59 -2.72
CA PHE A 35 -13.02 -7.51 -3.66
C PHE A 35 -13.11 -8.06 -5.07
N ASP A 36 -13.51 -7.22 -6.02
CA ASP A 36 -13.60 -7.62 -7.43
C ASP A 36 -12.20 -7.81 -8.03
N HIS A 37 -11.24 -6.98 -7.57
CA HIS A 37 -9.84 -7.02 -7.97
C HIS A 37 -8.92 -7.02 -6.75
N ILE A 38 -7.80 -7.72 -6.84
CA ILE A 38 -6.71 -7.68 -5.85
C ILE A 38 -5.40 -7.43 -6.58
N VAL A 39 -4.75 -6.31 -6.27
CA VAL A 39 -3.47 -5.93 -6.88
C VAL A 39 -2.44 -5.61 -5.80
N ALA A 40 -1.17 -5.72 -6.14
CA ALA A 40 -0.08 -5.31 -5.26
C ALA A 40 0.82 -4.28 -5.93
N THR A 41 1.55 -3.52 -5.11
CA THR A 41 2.64 -2.67 -5.58
C THR A 41 3.99 -3.16 -5.05
N LYS A 42 5.04 -2.82 -5.77
CA LYS A 42 6.44 -3.03 -5.37
C LYS A 42 7.20 -1.71 -5.47
N TYR A 43 7.80 -1.29 -4.37
CA TYR A 43 8.76 -0.21 -4.42
C TYR A 43 10.10 -0.74 -4.94
N MET A 44 10.58 -0.14 -6.03
CA MET A 44 11.80 -0.54 -6.73
C MET A 44 12.90 0.50 -6.49
N ASN A 45 13.64 0.37 -5.37
CA ASN A 45 14.74 1.29 -5.10
C ASN A 45 15.92 1.04 -6.07
N HIS A 46 16.53 2.12 -6.51
CA HIS A 46 17.70 2.12 -7.38
C HIS A 46 18.45 3.46 -7.26
N GLU A 47 19.68 3.57 -7.77
CA GLU A 47 20.49 4.78 -7.68
C GLU A 47 19.85 6.04 -8.29
N GLY A 48 18.87 5.87 -9.16
CA GLY A 48 18.09 6.96 -9.77
C GLY A 48 16.87 7.39 -8.99
N SER A 49 16.40 6.59 -8.02
CA SER A 49 15.14 6.83 -7.29
C SER A 49 15.19 8.05 -6.38
N PRO A 50 14.03 8.68 -6.09
CA PRO A 50 13.96 9.79 -5.16
C PRO A 50 14.50 9.47 -3.76
N CYS A 51 14.17 8.30 -3.22
CA CYS A 51 14.64 7.90 -1.89
C CYS A 51 16.16 7.72 -1.83
N TYR A 52 16.75 7.14 -2.88
CA TYR A 52 18.20 7.03 -2.98
C TYR A 52 18.88 8.42 -3.02
N LYS A 53 18.40 9.28 -3.92
CA LYS A 53 19.02 10.59 -4.17
C LYS A 53 18.83 11.59 -3.02
N GLN A 54 17.63 11.63 -2.44
CA GLN A 54 17.26 12.66 -1.49
C GLN A 54 17.47 12.24 -0.02
N LEU A 55 17.38 10.95 0.27
CA LEU A 55 17.46 10.41 1.63
C LEU A 55 18.71 9.56 1.86
N ASN A 56 19.54 9.33 0.83
CA ASN A 56 20.64 8.36 0.86
C ASN A 56 20.18 6.96 1.30
N TRP A 57 18.94 6.60 0.97
CA TRP A 57 18.36 5.32 1.37
C TRP A 57 18.77 4.23 0.40
N THR A 58 19.50 3.23 0.90
CA THR A 58 20.11 2.16 0.10
C THR A 58 19.49 0.79 0.33
N SER A 59 18.38 0.71 1.08
CA SER A 59 17.62 -0.54 1.25
C SER A 59 16.78 -0.85 0.02
N LEU A 60 16.25 -2.05 -0.07
CA LEU A 60 15.43 -2.53 -1.20
C LEU A 60 16.11 -2.40 -2.59
N MET A 61 17.40 -2.66 -2.67
CA MET A 61 18.15 -2.61 -3.94
C MET A 61 18.46 -4.00 -4.53
N THR A 62 18.06 -5.08 -3.89
CA THR A 62 18.27 -6.45 -4.37
C THR A 62 16.95 -7.10 -4.79
N LYS A 63 16.99 -8.02 -5.73
CA LYS A 63 15.80 -8.77 -6.17
C LYS A 63 15.09 -9.48 -5.01
N GLU A 64 15.86 -10.02 -4.06
CA GLU A 64 15.32 -10.69 -2.89
C GLU A 64 14.56 -9.74 -1.97
N SER A 65 15.15 -8.59 -1.65
CA SER A 65 14.50 -7.56 -0.81
C SER A 65 13.29 -6.92 -1.49
N GLN A 66 13.30 -6.80 -2.82
CA GLN A 66 12.20 -6.26 -3.61
C GLN A 66 11.08 -7.26 -3.87
N ALA A 67 11.31 -8.56 -3.67
CA ALA A 67 10.28 -9.57 -3.87
C ALA A 67 9.11 -9.36 -2.88
N LEU A 68 7.88 -9.56 -3.36
CA LEU A 68 6.70 -9.55 -2.51
C LEU A 68 6.73 -10.73 -1.53
N ASP A 69 6.00 -10.59 -0.43
CA ASP A 69 5.60 -11.72 0.39
C ASP A 69 4.91 -12.78 -0.48
N LYS A 70 5.22 -14.05 -0.25
CA LYS A 70 4.72 -15.15 -1.09
C LYS A 70 3.20 -15.27 -1.13
N TYR A 71 2.54 -15.01 0.02
CA TYR A 71 1.09 -15.03 0.04
C TYR A 71 0.51 -13.88 -0.77
N VAL A 72 1.02 -12.66 -0.57
CA VAL A 72 0.60 -11.46 -1.32
C VAL A 72 0.82 -11.65 -2.82
N GLU A 73 1.96 -12.19 -3.23
CA GLU A 73 2.24 -12.50 -4.64
C GLU A 73 1.22 -13.48 -5.21
N SER A 74 0.88 -14.54 -4.44
CA SER A 74 -0.04 -15.59 -4.90
C SER A 74 -1.49 -15.15 -5.10
N ILE A 75 -1.92 -14.10 -4.41
CA ILE A 75 -3.31 -13.59 -4.48
C ILE A 75 -3.47 -12.38 -5.38
N SER A 76 -2.37 -11.75 -5.78
CA SER A 76 -2.40 -10.52 -6.59
C SER A 76 -2.49 -10.87 -8.08
N GLU A 77 -3.57 -10.43 -8.72
CA GLU A 77 -3.76 -10.65 -10.17
C GLU A 77 -2.81 -9.79 -11.02
N ARG A 78 -2.33 -8.68 -10.45
CA ARG A 78 -1.35 -7.80 -11.08
C ARG A 78 -0.47 -7.13 -10.03
N VAL A 79 0.80 -6.94 -10.39
CA VAL A 79 1.80 -6.24 -9.56
C VAL A 79 2.28 -5.01 -10.32
N PHE A 80 2.23 -3.85 -9.68
CA PHE A 80 2.71 -2.57 -10.25
C PHE A 80 4.02 -2.16 -9.59
N GLU A 81 5.04 -1.92 -10.39
CA GLU A 81 6.32 -1.42 -9.92
C GLU A 81 6.32 0.11 -9.87
N LYS A 82 6.93 0.67 -8.84
CA LYS A 82 7.05 2.11 -8.65
C LYS A 82 8.32 2.47 -7.89
N ASP A 83 8.79 3.69 -8.04
CA ASP A 83 9.89 4.28 -7.27
C ASP A 83 9.48 5.58 -6.56
N THR A 84 8.17 5.77 -6.40
CA THR A 84 7.51 6.89 -5.71
C THR A 84 6.76 6.38 -4.48
N TYR A 85 6.40 7.29 -3.56
CA TYR A 85 5.53 6.91 -2.44
C TYR A 85 4.15 6.46 -2.93
N SER A 86 3.51 7.25 -3.77
CA SER A 86 2.19 6.92 -4.30
C SER A 86 2.23 5.76 -5.28
N CYS A 87 1.19 4.94 -5.26
CA CYS A 87 0.95 3.89 -6.25
C CYS A 87 0.33 4.40 -7.56
N PHE A 88 -0.05 5.67 -7.65
CA PHE A 88 -0.74 6.24 -8.82
C PHE A 88 0.21 6.53 -9.98
N THR A 89 0.98 5.53 -10.39
CA THR A 89 1.74 5.56 -11.64
C THR A 89 0.78 5.59 -12.84
N ASP A 90 1.29 5.97 -14.01
CA ASP A 90 0.44 6.00 -15.22
C ASP A 90 -0.10 4.60 -15.54
N GLU A 91 0.71 3.55 -15.36
CA GLU A 91 0.28 2.17 -15.57
C GLU A 91 -0.87 1.77 -14.61
N PHE A 92 -0.79 2.15 -13.34
CA PHE A 92 -1.85 1.87 -12.37
C PHE A 92 -3.13 2.66 -12.71
N LYS A 93 -3.01 3.94 -13.06
CA LYS A 93 -4.15 4.77 -13.50
C LYS A 93 -4.85 4.20 -14.75
N GLU A 94 -4.08 3.73 -15.72
CA GLU A 94 -4.62 3.08 -16.93
C GLU A 94 -5.36 1.79 -16.59
N TYR A 95 -4.81 0.98 -15.68
CA TYR A 95 -5.46 -0.22 -15.20
C TYR A 95 -6.80 0.09 -14.51
N LEU A 96 -6.83 1.03 -13.55
CA LEU A 96 -8.06 1.43 -12.88
C LEU A 96 -9.15 1.86 -13.85
N LYS A 97 -8.78 2.65 -14.86
CA LYS A 97 -9.70 3.10 -15.90
C LYS A 97 -10.18 1.95 -16.78
N LYS A 98 -9.30 1.08 -17.21
CA LYS A 98 -9.62 -0.07 -18.07
C LYS A 98 -10.59 -1.03 -17.41
N GLU A 99 -10.38 -1.33 -16.13
CA GLU A 99 -11.22 -2.26 -15.35
C GLU A 99 -12.44 -1.54 -14.71
N ASN A 100 -12.64 -0.24 -14.98
CA ASN A 100 -13.73 0.57 -14.44
C ASN A 100 -13.81 0.56 -12.91
N ILE A 101 -12.66 0.49 -12.23
CA ILE A 101 -12.55 0.47 -10.77
C ILE A 101 -12.92 1.84 -10.23
N THR A 102 -13.83 1.86 -9.24
CA THR A 102 -14.34 3.09 -8.61
C THR A 102 -14.08 3.14 -7.11
N ASP A 103 -13.80 2.01 -6.49
CA ASP A 103 -13.64 1.88 -5.04
C ASP A 103 -12.29 1.25 -4.71
N LEU A 104 -11.42 2.01 -4.05
CA LEU A 104 -10.08 1.59 -3.69
C LEU A 104 -10.01 1.25 -2.20
N HIS A 105 -9.49 0.08 -1.89
CA HIS A 105 -9.31 -0.40 -0.54
C HIS A 105 -7.81 -0.60 -0.27
N PHE A 106 -7.23 0.16 0.65
CA PHE A 106 -5.79 0.18 0.88
C PHE A 106 -5.39 -0.61 2.11
N VAL A 107 -4.33 -1.39 1.97
CA VAL A 107 -3.60 -2.11 3.01
C VAL A 107 -2.10 -2.07 2.71
N GLY A 108 -1.25 -2.31 3.69
CA GLY A 108 0.19 -2.53 3.43
C GLY A 108 1.14 -1.66 4.23
N ILE A 109 2.29 -1.35 3.66
CA ILE A 109 3.50 -0.81 4.30
C ILE A 109 4.08 0.33 3.43
N ASP A 110 4.60 1.43 3.99
CA ASP A 110 4.44 1.94 5.35
C ASP A 110 3.20 2.82 5.43
N THR A 111 2.51 2.76 6.55
CA THR A 111 1.30 3.57 6.78
C THR A 111 1.56 5.06 6.58
N ASP A 112 2.68 5.56 7.08
CA ASP A 112 3.09 6.97 7.08
C ASP A 112 3.80 7.42 5.79
N CYS A 113 4.06 6.50 4.87
CA CYS A 113 4.74 6.79 3.60
C CYS A 113 3.87 6.40 2.40
N CYS A 114 4.02 5.17 1.90
CA CYS A 114 3.40 4.75 0.64
C CYS A 114 1.88 4.64 0.74
N VAL A 115 1.35 4.18 1.87
CA VAL A 115 -0.12 4.13 2.08
C VAL A 115 -0.68 5.55 2.12
N LEU A 116 -0.13 6.42 2.96
CA LEU A 116 -0.57 7.82 3.09
C LEU A 116 -0.43 8.58 1.76
N GLY A 117 0.69 8.42 1.05
CA GLY A 117 0.92 9.05 -0.25
C GLY A 117 -0.10 8.61 -1.30
N SER A 118 -0.44 7.32 -1.33
CA SER A 118 -1.45 6.79 -2.25
C SER A 118 -2.87 7.29 -1.93
N LEU A 119 -3.16 7.52 -0.65
CA LEU A 119 -4.46 8.10 -0.24
C LEU A 119 -4.66 9.53 -0.71
N TYR A 120 -3.61 10.36 -0.68
CA TYR A 120 -3.70 11.72 -1.22
C TYR A 120 -4.08 11.69 -2.70
N ASP A 121 -3.42 10.86 -3.50
CA ASP A 121 -3.72 10.77 -4.92
C ASP A 121 -5.10 10.16 -5.20
N ALA A 122 -5.54 9.17 -4.40
CA ALA A 122 -6.89 8.62 -4.51
C ALA A 122 -7.96 9.69 -4.24
N PHE A 123 -7.74 10.49 -3.19
CA PHE A 123 -8.62 11.62 -2.82
C PHE A 123 -8.66 12.65 -3.94
N ASP A 124 -7.51 13.12 -4.41
CA ASP A 124 -7.41 14.16 -5.44
C ASP A 124 -7.97 13.68 -6.80
N ALA A 125 -7.85 12.40 -7.10
CA ALA A 125 -8.44 11.80 -8.30
C ALA A 125 -9.94 11.49 -8.18
N GLY A 126 -10.55 11.66 -6.99
CA GLY A 126 -11.99 11.52 -6.77
C GLY A 126 -12.49 10.07 -6.67
N TYR A 127 -11.60 9.11 -6.35
CA TYR A 127 -12.02 7.74 -6.07
C TYR A 127 -12.73 7.63 -4.72
N ASN A 128 -13.67 6.70 -4.61
CA ASN A 128 -14.07 6.21 -3.31
C ASN A 128 -12.91 5.39 -2.71
N TYR A 129 -12.66 5.52 -1.42
CA TYR A 129 -11.56 4.79 -0.79
C TYR A 129 -11.85 4.41 0.65
N LYS A 130 -11.19 3.34 1.10
CA LYS A 130 -11.10 2.90 2.49
C LYS A 130 -9.68 2.45 2.79
N VAL A 131 -9.30 2.54 4.05
CA VAL A 131 -8.03 2.00 4.56
C VAL A 131 -8.33 1.05 5.70
N TYR A 132 -7.84 -0.16 5.62
CA TYR A 132 -7.92 -1.13 6.72
C TYR A 132 -6.68 -0.98 7.60
N LEU A 133 -6.80 -0.17 8.64
CA LEU A 133 -5.67 0.19 9.51
C LEU A 133 -5.02 -1.01 10.20
N ASP A 134 -5.83 -2.03 10.53
CA ASP A 134 -5.31 -3.28 11.11
C ASP A 134 -4.41 -4.05 10.13
N CYS A 135 -4.56 -3.80 8.84
CA CYS A 135 -3.76 -4.41 7.77
C CYS A 135 -2.67 -3.47 7.26
N CYS A 136 -2.38 -2.39 8.00
CA CYS A 136 -1.30 -1.46 7.74
C CYS A 136 -0.32 -1.45 8.91
N ALA A 137 0.96 -1.21 8.61
CA ALA A 137 2.00 -1.00 9.61
C ALA A 137 3.10 -0.09 9.05
N SER A 138 3.97 0.42 9.91
CA SER A 138 5.14 1.20 9.52
C SER A 138 6.42 0.54 9.99
N CYS A 139 7.44 0.49 9.14
CA CYS A 139 8.80 0.09 9.50
C CYS A 139 9.40 1.01 10.58
N GLY A 140 8.91 2.24 10.67
CA GLY A 140 9.25 3.18 11.74
C GLY A 140 8.62 2.84 13.11
N GLY A 141 7.74 1.83 13.14
CA GLY A 141 7.08 1.34 14.34
C GLY A 141 5.72 2.00 14.62
N LYS A 142 5.16 1.63 15.79
CA LYS A 142 3.81 2.06 16.18
C LYS A 142 3.62 3.58 16.21
N LYS A 143 4.61 4.33 16.66
CA LYS A 143 4.53 5.80 16.75
C LYS A 143 4.31 6.44 15.37
N GLN A 144 5.01 5.99 14.37
CA GLN A 144 4.90 6.48 12.99
C GLN A 144 3.53 6.09 12.41
N HIS A 145 3.12 4.84 12.62
CA HIS A 145 1.78 4.39 12.23
C HIS A 145 0.68 5.26 12.86
N ASP A 146 0.69 5.44 14.19
CA ASP A 146 -0.31 6.24 14.91
C ASP A 146 -0.30 7.71 14.44
N SER A 147 0.86 8.28 14.16
CA SER A 147 0.98 9.65 13.63
C SER A 147 0.32 9.78 12.26
N ALA A 148 0.51 8.80 11.40
CA ALA A 148 -0.17 8.77 10.10
C ALA A 148 -1.69 8.66 10.26
N VAL A 149 -2.17 7.84 11.18
CA VAL A 149 -3.61 7.69 11.46
C VAL A 149 -4.20 9.03 11.90
N VAL A 150 -3.54 9.78 12.77
CA VAL A 150 -3.99 11.14 13.18
C VAL A 150 -4.12 12.07 11.97
N VAL A 151 -3.16 12.03 11.05
CA VAL A 151 -3.23 12.82 9.81
C VAL A 151 -4.39 12.35 8.94
N MET A 152 -4.53 11.04 8.73
CA MET A 152 -5.60 10.46 7.92
C MET A 152 -7.00 10.80 8.47
N GLU A 153 -7.20 10.71 9.78
CA GLU A 153 -8.46 11.10 10.43
C GLU A 153 -8.88 12.54 10.12
N ARG A 154 -7.91 13.46 10.15
CA ARG A 154 -8.14 14.87 9.87
C ARG A 154 -8.39 15.14 8.39
N VAL A 155 -7.56 14.55 7.52
CA VAL A 155 -7.52 14.92 6.09
C VAL A 155 -8.58 14.17 5.29
N PHE A 156 -8.79 12.89 5.59
CA PHE A 156 -9.67 12.01 4.82
C PHE A 156 -10.98 11.67 5.53
N GLY A 157 -11.05 11.88 6.84
CA GLY A 157 -12.22 11.57 7.66
C GLY A 157 -12.23 10.14 8.21
N LYS A 158 -12.66 10.02 9.46
CA LYS A 158 -12.68 8.73 10.21
C LYS A 158 -13.52 7.65 9.55
N GLN A 159 -14.56 8.02 8.80
CA GLN A 159 -15.47 7.10 8.12
C GLN A 159 -14.79 6.26 7.02
N HIS A 160 -13.61 6.66 6.56
CA HIS A 160 -12.81 5.94 5.56
C HIS A 160 -11.74 5.03 6.18
N LEU A 161 -11.53 5.14 7.50
CA LEU A 161 -10.53 4.39 8.24
C LEU A 161 -11.20 3.22 8.97
N ILE A 162 -10.93 2.01 8.52
CA ILE A 162 -11.55 0.80 9.04
C ILE A 162 -10.60 0.16 10.06
N THR A 163 -11.12 -0.06 11.26
CA THR A 163 -10.51 -0.90 12.30
C THR A 163 -11.46 -2.04 12.62
N LYS A 164 -10.92 -3.17 13.09
CA LYS A 164 -11.76 -4.27 13.61
C LYS A 164 -12.63 -3.83 14.75
#